data_662b79985e2e80d72f97fcae386ac6ce
#
_entry.id   662b79985e2e80d72f97fcae386ac6ce
#
_cell.length_a   1.000
_cell.length_b   1.000
_cell.length_c   1.000
_cell.angle_alpha   90.00
_cell.angle_beta   90.00
_cell.angle_gamma   90.00
#
_symmetry.space_group_name_H-M   'P 1'
#
loop_
_entity.id
_entity.type
_entity.pdbx_description
1 polymer ?
#
loop_
_entity_poly.entity_id
_entity_poly.type
_entity_poly.pdbx_seq_one_letter_code
_entity_poly.pdbx_strand_id
1 'polypeptide(L)'
;MYDNVRKPESDWYEAGYSAPRSEASGSGCYDSYWSPSQTAAPKKKSHQGLKITMIILGVLVLIIASCYVFAARGRDSAPSVDPGQHGSVTIPQDDADDDTTVTGKNELPGAPTDPGVTMALQPAGGSVLSLQSVYAKCLPSVVGIHADIRRGEYSTGTGIVLTSDGYIVTNTHVLDGAKSVTVTTSDGTEYTGALVGADAVSDIAVLKIDAQGLTPAEFGDSSSLQVGDDVVSIGNPLGEQLRWTMTNGIISAINRDMVYNGHSMTLLQTNAAINEGNSGGPLINMYGQVIGITNMKALSTGVEGIGFAIPTAVIRPIVNALLADGRVSGRVSIGITVGVISSAASDYYDLPEGLYISDVAEGSDAEKQGIQSGDMLLAVNGKAVTTTYDVSAVKDGLQVGDTVTLTIYRDGKTFDVKVKLVDTNDIS
;
A
#
# COMPACT_ATOMS: atom_id res chain seq x y z
N MET A 1 17.52 -59.37 -37.82
CA MET A 1 18.96 -59.23 -37.58
C MET A 1 19.10 -58.24 -36.44
N TYR A 2 19.21 -58.79 -35.27
CA TYR A 2 20.24 -58.61 -34.21
C TYR A 2 20.48 -57.17 -33.77
N ASP A 3 20.58 -56.74 -32.54
CA ASP A 3 20.60 -57.39 -31.23
C ASP A 3 20.57 -56.30 -30.14
N ASN A 4 19.92 -56.61 -29.03
CA ASN A 4 20.32 -56.35 -27.64
C ASN A 4 21.34 -55.26 -27.32
N VAL A 5 20.95 -54.33 -26.43
CA VAL A 5 21.78 -53.91 -25.29
C VAL A 5 20.95 -53.51 -24.10
N ARG A 6 21.02 -54.29 -23.05
CA ARG A 6 20.92 -54.27 -21.61
C ARG A 6 20.61 -52.92 -20.90
N LYS A 7 19.64 -53.01 -19.97
CA LYS A 7 19.53 -52.21 -18.77
C LYS A 7 20.66 -52.53 -17.77
N PRO A 8 20.99 -51.61 -16.87
CA PRO A 8 21.46 -51.98 -15.55
C PRO A 8 20.35 -51.73 -14.51
N GLU A 9 20.12 -52.78 -13.74
CA GLU A 9 19.51 -52.78 -12.41
C GLU A 9 20.41 -52.02 -11.42
N SER A 10 19.81 -51.32 -10.49
CA SER A 10 20.37 -51.15 -9.15
C SER A 10 19.27 -50.94 -8.14
N ASP A 11 19.13 -51.98 -7.33
CA ASP A 11 18.50 -52.01 -6.01
C ASP A 11 18.82 -50.80 -5.18
N TRP A 12 17.88 -50.42 -4.31
CA TRP A 12 18.07 -50.07 -2.91
C TRP A 12 16.75 -49.70 -2.25
N TYR A 13 16.47 -50.49 -1.19
CA TYR A 13 15.60 -50.36 -0.02
C TYR A 13 14.13 -50.81 -0.10
N GLU A 14 13.95 -52.10 0.06
CA GLU A 14 12.88 -52.64 0.88
C GLU A 14 13.28 -52.59 2.36
N ALA A 15 12.51 -51.92 3.18
CA ALA A 15 12.44 -52.16 4.61
C ALA A 15 10.98 -52.34 4.99
N GLY A 16 10.65 -53.60 5.21
CA GLY A 16 9.33 -54.03 5.59
C GLY A 16 8.91 -53.56 6.98
N TYR A 17 7.66 -53.18 7.08
CA TYR A 17 6.92 -53.19 8.33
C TYR A 17 5.72 -54.13 8.18
N SER A 18 5.85 -55.32 8.80
CA SER A 18 4.78 -56.30 9.00
C SER A 18 3.90 -55.84 10.16
N ALA A 19 2.61 -55.72 9.91
CA ALA A 19 1.58 -55.62 10.93
C ALA A 19 1.24 -56.98 11.51
N PRO A 20 0.98 -57.14 12.81
CA PRO A 20 0.28 -58.31 13.35
C PRO A 20 -1.22 -58.04 13.43
N ARG A 21 -1.97 -59.02 12.89
CA ARG A 21 -3.39 -59.24 13.21
C ARG A 21 -3.51 -59.82 14.62
N SER A 22 -4.50 -59.40 15.40
CA SER A 22 -5.23 -60.28 16.31
C SER A 22 -6.56 -59.68 16.72
N GLU A 23 -7.45 -60.57 16.83
CA GLU A 23 -8.90 -60.58 16.98
C GLU A 23 -9.43 -60.12 18.33
N ALA A 24 -10.67 -59.66 18.27
CA ALA A 24 -11.81 -59.97 19.13
C ALA A 24 -11.97 -59.33 20.52
N SER A 25 -13.08 -58.61 20.57
CA SER A 25 -14.13 -58.63 21.60
C SER A 25 -13.83 -58.24 23.05
N GLY A 26 -14.65 -57.30 23.55
CA GLY A 26 -14.93 -57.20 24.98
C GLY A 26 -15.25 -55.81 25.47
N SER A 27 -16.52 -55.60 25.71
CA SER A 27 -17.15 -54.52 26.47
C SER A 27 -16.52 -54.32 27.84
N GLY A 28 -16.45 -53.04 28.31
CA GLY A 28 -16.35 -52.82 29.74
C GLY A 28 -15.80 -51.44 30.14
N CYS A 29 -16.66 -50.63 30.64
CA CYS A 29 -16.57 -49.69 31.73
C CYS A 29 -15.29 -48.90 32.04
N TYR A 30 -15.48 -47.62 32.16
CA TYR A 30 -14.76 -46.62 32.96
C TYR A 30 -14.18 -47.18 34.26
N ASP A 31 -12.90 -46.92 34.51
CA ASP A 31 -12.41 -46.64 35.85
C ASP A 31 -11.20 -45.71 35.82
N SER A 32 -11.36 -44.56 36.46
CA SER A 32 -10.34 -43.59 36.79
C SER A 32 -9.45 -44.11 37.93
N TYR A 33 -8.15 -44.26 37.69
CA TYR A 33 -7.19 -44.42 38.79
C TYR A 33 -6.31 -43.17 38.95
N TRP A 34 -6.62 -42.47 40.04
CA TRP A 34 -5.75 -41.47 40.66
C TRP A 34 -4.74 -42.21 41.54
N SER A 35 -3.44 -42.08 41.27
CA SER A 35 -2.39 -42.47 42.18
C SER A 35 -1.81 -41.24 42.89
N PRO A 36 -1.72 -41.20 44.21
CA PRO A 36 -1.16 -40.08 44.92
C PRO A 36 0.37 -40.08 44.82
N SER A 37 0.94 -39.04 44.22
CA SER A 37 2.38 -38.79 44.22
C SER A 37 2.85 -38.37 45.62
N GLN A 38 3.95 -38.98 46.04
CA GLN A 38 4.63 -38.70 47.31
C GLN A 38 5.03 -37.26 47.47
N THR A 39 4.67 -36.66 48.57
CA THR A 39 5.05 -35.32 49.00
C THR A 39 6.55 -35.24 49.25
N ALA A 40 7.27 -34.49 48.39
CA ALA A 40 8.64 -34.10 48.65
C ALA A 40 8.68 -32.96 49.67
N ALA A 41 9.58 -33.03 50.63
CA ALA A 41 9.79 -32.02 51.68
C ALA A 41 10.08 -30.63 51.12
N PRO A 42 9.61 -29.53 51.80
CA PRO A 42 9.77 -28.19 51.30
C PRO A 42 11.23 -27.75 51.32
N LYS A 43 11.75 -27.39 50.14
CA LYS A 43 13.06 -26.72 49.99
C LYS A 43 12.96 -25.29 50.60
N LYS A 44 13.91 -24.98 51.54
CA LYS A 44 14.06 -23.63 52.04
C LYS A 44 14.23 -22.61 50.89
N LYS A 45 13.30 -21.66 50.74
CA LYS A 45 13.35 -20.57 49.77
C LYS A 45 14.53 -19.65 50.16
N SER A 46 15.52 -19.49 49.28
CA SER A 46 16.60 -18.54 49.45
C SER A 46 16.02 -17.12 49.24
N HIS A 47 16.35 -16.22 50.18
CA HIS A 47 15.91 -14.80 50.14
C HIS A 47 16.64 -13.96 49.07
N GLN A 48 17.41 -14.57 48.15
CA GLN A 48 18.10 -13.86 47.10
C GLN A 48 17.17 -13.18 46.08
N GLY A 49 16.08 -13.82 45.72
CA GLY A 49 15.06 -13.23 44.81
C GLY A 49 14.43 -11.96 45.36
N LEU A 50 14.13 -11.93 46.68
CA LEU A 50 13.53 -10.77 47.33
C LEU A 50 14.47 -9.57 47.33
N LYS A 51 15.80 -9.78 47.49
CA LYS A 51 16.82 -8.72 47.48
C LYS A 51 16.96 -8.11 46.07
N ILE A 52 16.91 -8.93 45.03
CA ILE A 52 17.00 -8.45 43.65
C ILE A 52 15.73 -7.62 43.27
N THR A 53 14.56 -8.09 43.69
CA THR A 53 13.30 -7.37 43.45
C THR A 53 13.28 -6.00 44.17
N MET A 54 13.78 -5.93 45.40
CA MET A 54 13.88 -4.68 46.15
C MET A 54 14.91 -3.70 45.54
N ILE A 55 16.00 -4.19 44.95
CA ILE A 55 17.00 -3.35 44.28
C ILE A 55 16.37 -2.77 42.97
N ILE A 56 15.68 -3.59 42.19
CA ILE A 56 14.97 -3.15 40.96
C ILE A 56 13.93 -2.09 41.28
N LEU A 57 13.13 -2.33 42.33
CA LEU A 57 12.12 -1.36 42.78
C LEU A 57 12.75 -0.04 43.25
N GLY A 58 13.88 -0.09 43.97
CA GLY A 58 14.62 1.08 44.38
C GLY A 58 15.17 1.90 43.21
N VAL A 59 15.71 1.23 42.18
CA VAL A 59 16.21 1.91 40.98
C VAL A 59 15.03 2.55 40.20
N LEU A 60 13.90 1.88 40.12
CA LEU A 60 12.69 2.42 39.47
C LEU A 60 12.18 3.70 40.16
N VAL A 61 12.16 3.70 41.50
CA VAL A 61 11.77 4.89 42.28
C VAL A 61 12.75 6.04 42.09
N LEU A 62 14.06 5.77 41.98
CA LEU A 62 15.07 6.80 41.70
C LEU A 62 14.93 7.39 40.28
N ILE A 63 14.58 6.57 39.30
CA ILE A 63 14.31 7.05 37.92
C ILE A 63 13.07 7.95 37.91
N ILE A 64 11.97 7.53 38.57
CA ILE A 64 10.74 8.33 38.68
C ILE A 64 11.01 9.64 39.41
N ALA A 65 11.76 9.63 40.50
CA ALA A 65 12.12 10.83 41.25
C ALA A 65 13.03 11.77 40.43
N SER A 66 13.96 11.22 39.63
CA SER A 66 14.80 12.00 38.72
C SER A 66 13.98 12.66 37.61
N CYS A 67 13.02 11.95 37.01
CA CYS A 67 12.08 12.51 36.03
C CYS A 67 11.20 13.62 36.64
N TYR A 68 10.76 13.44 37.90
CA TYR A 68 9.97 14.45 38.59
C TYR A 68 10.76 15.73 38.89
N VAL A 69 12.04 15.60 39.31
CA VAL A 69 12.95 16.74 39.51
C VAL A 69 13.28 17.45 38.20
N PHE A 70 13.41 16.71 37.09
CA PHE A 70 13.62 17.30 35.75
C PHE A 70 12.38 18.06 35.27
N ALA A 71 11.19 17.49 35.46
CA ALA A 71 9.93 18.13 35.13
C ALA A 71 9.59 19.35 36.03
N ALA A 72 10.07 19.34 37.29
CA ALA A 72 9.88 20.46 38.22
C ALA A 72 10.84 21.64 37.94
N ARG A 73 12.03 21.39 37.36
CA ARG A 73 12.96 22.43 36.97
C ARG A 73 12.63 23.17 35.67
N GLY A 74 11.70 22.61 34.87
CA GLY A 74 11.19 23.24 33.63
C GLY A 74 10.00 24.19 33.83
N ARG A 75 9.57 24.47 35.07
CA ARG A 75 8.35 25.25 35.37
C ARG A 75 8.55 26.73 35.68
N ASP A 76 9.75 27.26 35.58
CA ASP A 76 9.99 28.69 35.75
C ASP A 76 10.16 29.37 34.38
N SER A 77 9.05 29.62 33.69
CA SER A 77 8.81 30.69 32.72
C SER A 77 7.48 30.44 31.99
N ALA A 78 6.36 30.66 32.67
CA ALA A 78 5.09 30.86 31.97
C ALA A 78 5.00 32.34 31.57
N PRO A 79 4.87 32.68 30.27
CA PRO A 79 4.52 34.03 29.87
C PRO A 79 3.04 34.28 30.26
N SER A 80 2.80 35.44 30.91
CA SER A 80 1.48 35.95 31.18
C SER A 80 0.74 36.20 29.87
N VAL A 81 -0.36 35.51 29.63
CA VAL A 81 -1.23 35.73 28.47
C VAL A 81 -2.15 36.90 28.76
N ASP A 82 -2.02 37.96 27.95
CA ASP A 82 -2.94 39.10 27.89
C ASP A 82 -4.25 38.64 27.22
N PRO A 83 -5.46 38.85 27.81
CA PRO A 83 -6.73 38.34 27.27
C PRO A 83 -7.29 39.14 26.10
N GLY A 84 -6.43 39.64 25.19
CA GLY A 84 -6.84 40.52 24.10
C GLY A 84 -6.32 40.18 22.69
N GLN A 85 -5.56 39.10 22.50
CA GLN A 85 -5.09 38.68 21.17
C GLN A 85 -5.63 37.31 20.79
N HIS A 86 -6.46 37.27 19.76
CA HIS A 86 -6.89 36.05 19.08
C HIS A 86 -5.67 35.39 18.39
N GLY A 87 -4.99 34.50 19.09
CA GLY A 87 -3.93 33.69 18.53
C GLY A 87 -4.50 32.54 17.69
N SER A 88 -4.01 32.39 16.46
CA SER A 88 -4.23 31.21 15.64
C SER A 88 -3.83 29.95 16.43
N VAL A 89 -4.75 29.01 16.55
CA VAL A 89 -4.50 27.70 17.19
C VAL A 89 -3.66 26.87 16.24
N THR A 90 -2.38 26.69 16.56
CA THR A 90 -1.55 25.71 15.89
C THR A 90 -1.72 24.37 16.62
N ILE A 91 -2.32 23.41 15.97
CA ILE A 91 -2.43 22.04 16.48
C ILE A 91 -1.02 21.44 16.52
N PRO A 92 -0.53 20.91 17.66
CA PRO A 92 0.74 20.23 17.69
C PRO A 92 0.66 19.02 16.74
N GLN A 93 1.50 19.00 15.71
CA GLN A 93 1.81 17.75 15.01
C GLN A 93 2.57 16.88 16.02
N ASP A 94 2.09 15.67 16.23
CA ASP A 94 2.92 14.64 16.83
C ASP A 94 4.14 14.47 15.92
N ASP A 95 5.33 14.70 16.51
CA ASP A 95 6.61 14.45 15.88
C ASP A 95 6.78 12.94 15.65
N ALA A 96 6.06 12.41 14.66
CA ALA A 96 6.46 11.24 13.93
C ALA A 96 7.35 11.79 12.79
N ASP A 97 8.65 11.79 13.02
CA ASP A 97 9.65 11.96 11.98
C ASP A 97 9.42 10.88 10.89
N ASP A 98 8.55 11.19 9.95
CA ASP A 98 8.57 10.62 8.61
C ASP A 98 8.12 11.71 7.62
N ASP A 99 9.00 12.71 7.49
CA ASP A 99 8.93 13.72 6.44
C ASP A 99 9.45 13.12 5.13
N THR A 100 8.60 12.35 4.46
CA THR A 100 8.81 11.95 3.07
C THR A 100 7.59 12.24 2.20
N THR A 101 6.90 13.35 2.41
CA THR A 101 6.09 13.95 1.36
C THR A 101 6.97 14.78 0.44
N VAL A 102 7.83 14.13 -0.33
CA VAL A 102 8.46 14.77 -1.48
C VAL A 102 7.43 14.80 -2.61
N THR A 103 6.52 15.77 -2.59
CA THR A 103 5.76 16.18 -3.78
C THR A 103 6.70 16.95 -4.72
N GLY A 104 7.82 16.33 -5.09
CA GLY A 104 8.70 16.86 -6.11
C GLY A 104 8.07 16.61 -7.48
N LYS A 105 7.79 17.66 -8.26
CA LYS A 105 7.50 17.49 -9.69
C LYS A 105 8.59 16.61 -10.29
N ASN A 106 8.20 15.52 -10.94
CA ASN A 106 9.14 14.67 -11.68
C ASN A 106 9.86 15.53 -12.73
N GLU A 107 11.20 15.50 -12.70
CA GLU A 107 12.04 16.18 -13.70
C GLU A 107 12.43 15.22 -14.84
N LEU A 108 11.71 14.09 -14.97
CA LEU A 108 11.98 13.07 -16.00
C LEU A 108 11.79 13.63 -17.41
N PRO A 109 12.59 13.20 -18.39
CA PRO A 109 12.33 13.54 -19.78
C PRO A 109 10.97 12.97 -20.19
N GLY A 110 10.18 13.79 -20.87
CA GLY A 110 8.88 13.39 -21.40
C GLY A 110 9.02 12.49 -22.61
N ALA A 111 8.17 11.48 -22.72
CA ALA A 111 7.99 10.68 -23.93
C ALA A 111 6.68 11.06 -24.63
N PRO A 112 6.57 10.85 -25.95
CA PRO A 112 5.33 11.10 -26.67
C PRO A 112 4.23 10.11 -26.21
N THR A 113 3.01 10.59 -26.23
CA THR A 113 1.80 9.76 -26.07
C THR A 113 1.52 8.99 -27.37
N ASP A 114 0.86 7.84 -27.25
CA ASP A 114 0.41 7.03 -28.40
C ASP A 114 -1.01 6.50 -28.16
N PRO A 115 -2.03 7.18 -28.71
CA PRO A 115 -3.44 6.74 -28.57
C PRO A 115 -3.74 5.42 -29.31
N GLY A 116 -2.82 4.95 -30.16
CA GLY A 116 -2.94 3.65 -30.84
C GLY A 116 -2.58 2.46 -29.94
N VAL A 117 -1.83 2.71 -28.84
CA VAL A 117 -1.48 1.71 -27.84
C VAL A 117 -2.57 1.65 -26.76
N THR A 118 -3.02 0.46 -26.44
CA THR A 118 -4.04 0.26 -25.39
C THR A 118 -3.74 -0.98 -24.56
N MET A 119 -4.00 -0.89 -23.28
CA MET A 119 -4.02 -2.05 -22.38
C MET A 119 -5.35 -2.80 -22.54
N ALA A 120 -5.31 -4.04 -23.00
CA ALA A 120 -6.46 -4.92 -23.14
C ALA A 120 -6.46 -5.99 -22.05
N LEU A 121 -7.64 -6.27 -21.47
CA LEU A 121 -7.82 -7.36 -20.51
C LEU A 121 -8.29 -8.61 -21.23
N GLN A 122 -7.72 -9.76 -20.86
CA GLN A 122 -8.08 -11.07 -21.38
C GLN A 122 -8.88 -11.85 -20.33
N PRO A 123 -9.91 -12.61 -20.71
CA PRO A 123 -10.53 -13.54 -19.77
C PRO A 123 -9.53 -14.60 -19.31
N ALA A 124 -9.71 -15.11 -18.09
CA ALA A 124 -8.95 -16.25 -17.62
C ALA A 124 -9.20 -17.44 -18.56
N GLY A 125 -8.14 -18.06 -19.06
CA GLY A 125 -8.26 -19.12 -20.05
C GLY A 125 -7.02 -20.01 -20.12
N GLY A 126 -7.20 -21.22 -20.67
CA GLY A 126 -6.15 -22.21 -20.76
C GLY A 126 -6.09 -23.14 -19.54
N SER A 127 -4.97 -23.83 -19.39
CA SER A 127 -4.71 -24.71 -18.24
C SER A 127 -4.04 -23.94 -17.10
N VAL A 128 -4.39 -24.29 -15.87
CA VAL A 128 -3.70 -23.82 -14.67
C VAL A 128 -2.22 -24.22 -14.76
N LEU A 129 -1.32 -23.27 -14.61
CA LEU A 129 0.11 -23.45 -14.70
C LEU A 129 0.69 -23.81 -13.31
N SER A 130 1.85 -24.48 -13.31
CA SER A 130 2.66 -24.60 -12.08
C SER A 130 3.34 -23.26 -11.77
N LEU A 131 3.76 -23.07 -10.51
CA LEU A 131 4.52 -21.87 -10.10
C LEU A 131 5.76 -21.64 -10.99
N GLN A 132 6.49 -22.72 -11.30
CA GLN A 132 7.67 -22.65 -12.18
C GLN A 132 7.29 -22.21 -13.59
N SER A 133 6.16 -22.67 -14.11
CA SER A 133 5.68 -22.31 -15.45
C SER A 133 5.18 -20.85 -15.50
N VAL A 134 4.49 -20.37 -14.43
CA VAL A 134 4.11 -18.97 -14.31
C VAL A 134 5.35 -18.09 -14.29
N TYR A 135 6.35 -18.44 -13.47
CA TYR A 135 7.60 -17.70 -13.41
C TYR A 135 8.29 -17.61 -14.78
N ALA A 136 8.50 -18.74 -15.44
CA ALA A 136 9.17 -18.79 -16.73
C ALA A 136 8.42 -18.01 -17.83
N LYS A 137 7.06 -18.05 -17.80
CA LYS A 137 6.20 -17.32 -18.75
C LYS A 137 6.28 -15.80 -18.52
N CYS A 138 6.20 -15.37 -17.25
CA CYS A 138 5.97 -13.97 -16.92
C CYS A 138 7.24 -13.17 -16.69
N LEU A 139 8.36 -13.82 -16.29
CA LEU A 139 9.62 -13.13 -16.01
C LEU A 139 10.10 -12.22 -17.15
N PRO A 140 10.03 -12.60 -18.44
CA PRO A 140 10.46 -11.72 -19.54
C PRO A 140 9.68 -10.41 -19.66
N SER A 141 8.49 -10.34 -19.04
CA SER A 141 7.63 -9.15 -19.03
C SER A 141 7.81 -8.27 -17.78
N VAL A 142 8.73 -8.65 -16.88
CA VAL A 142 8.98 -7.91 -15.63
C VAL A 142 10.32 -7.19 -15.74
N VAL A 143 10.34 -5.92 -15.38
CA VAL A 143 11.54 -5.08 -15.41
C VAL A 143 11.83 -4.47 -14.03
N GLY A 144 13.11 -4.27 -13.74
CA GLY A 144 13.55 -3.50 -12.59
C GLY A 144 13.53 -2.02 -12.92
N ILE A 145 13.16 -1.19 -11.94
CA ILE A 145 13.18 0.27 -12.04
C ILE A 145 14.12 0.80 -10.97
N HIS A 146 15.04 1.67 -11.39
CA HIS A 146 15.91 2.45 -10.53
C HIS A 146 15.73 3.92 -10.88
N ALA A 147 15.23 4.71 -9.93
CA ALA A 147 14.91 6.11 -10.11
C ALA A 147 15.86 6.96 -9.26
N ASP A 148 16.74 7.76 -9.88
CA ASP A 148 17.64 8.68 -9.20
C ASP A 148 16.91 9.97 -8.82
N ILE A 149 16.91 10.33 -7.54
CA ILE A 149 16.22 11.50 -7.02
C ILE A 149 17.19 12.66 -6.83
N ARG A 150 18.17 12.51 -5.92
CA ARG A 150 19.20 13.50 -5.61
C ARG A 150 20.50 12.76 -5.29
N ARG A 151 21.56 13.52 -4.96
CA ARG A 151 22.88 12.97 -4.64
C ARG A 151 22.83 11.76 -3.69
N GLY A 152 22.86 10.54 -4.24
CA GLY A 152 22.86 9.29 -3.51
C GLY A 152 21.50 8.83 -2.98
N GLU A 153 20.43 9.58 -3.21
CA GLU A 153 19.05 9.18 -2.96
C GLU A 153 18.45 8.59 -4.22
N TYR A 154 17.85 7.43 -4.09
CA TYR A 154 17.19 6.74 -5.20
C TYR A 154 15.99 5.97 -4.68
N SER A 155 15.04 5.72 -5.56
CA SER A 155 13.94 4.79 -5.36
C SER A 155 14.15 3.56 -6.22
N THR A 156 13.70 2.41 -5.74
CA THR A 156 13.71 1.17 -6.52
C THR A 156 12.31 0.57 -6.56
N GLY A 157 11.97 -0.01 -7.70
CA GLY A 157 10.69 -0.65 -7.91
C GLY A 157 10.74 -1.67 -9.02
N THR A 158 9.58 -2.07 -9.43
CA THR A 158 9.34 -3.03 -10.51
C THR A 158 8.40 -2.40 -11.53
N GLY A 159 8.53 -2.81 -12.79
CA GLY A 159 7.62 -2.42 -13.87
C GLY A 159 7.17 -3.64 -14.65
N ILE A 160 6.15 -3.45 -15.47
CA ILE A 160 5.52 -4.48 -16.30
C ILE A 160 5.55 -4.01 -17.75
N VAL A 161 6.13 -4.81 -18.63
CA VAL A 161 6.17 -4.53 -20.08
C VAL A 161 4.75 -4.59 -20.66
N LEU A 162 4.30 -3.48 -21.19
CA LEU A 162 2.98 -3.37 -21.84
C LEU A 162 3.02 -3.67 -23.32
N THR A 163 4.12 -3.26 -24.01
CA THR A 163 4.28 -3.45 -25.46
C THR A 163 5.70 -3.90 -25.82
N SER A 164 5.85 -4.53 -26.97
CA SER A 164 7.14 -5.03 -27.47
C SER A 164 8.13 -3.93 -27.85
N ASP A 165 7.67 -2.69 -28.02
CA ASP A 165 8.49 -1.52 -28.36
C ASP A 165 8.84 -0.65 -27.15
N GLY A 166 8.43 -1.06 -25.91
CA GLY A 166 8.98 -0.49 -24.68
C GLY A 166 8.08 0.42 -23.87
N TYR A 167 6.77 0.35 -23.99
CA TYR A 167 5.88 0.92 -22.99
C TYR A 167 5.85 0.03 -21.72
N ILE A 168 5.97 0.66 -20.56
CA ILE A 168 6.08 -0.02 -19.25
C ILE A 168 5.14 0.67 -18.28
N VAL A 169 4.37 -0.12 -17.54
CA VAL A 169 3.53 0.38 -16.45
C VAL A 169 4.20 0.11 -15.10
N THR A 170 4.10 1.08 -14.17
CA THR A 170 4.62 1.00 -12.80
C THR A 170 3.78 1.88 -11.87
N ASN A 171 4.19 2.03 -10.59
CA ASN A 171 3.60 3.01 -9.67
C ASN A 171 4.23 4.40 -9.82
N THR A 172 3.43 5.44 -9.59
CA THR A 172 3.90 6.83 -9.60
C THR A 172 4.91 7.07 -8.49
N HIS A 173 4.66 6.56 -7.28
CA HIS A 173 5.56 6.77 -6.13
C HIS A 173 6.97 6.19 -6.33
N VAL A 174 7.14 5.20 -7.20
CA VAL A 174 8.48 4.69 -7.58
C VAL A 174 9.30 5.77 -8.28
N LEU A 175 8.63 6.71 -8.94
CA LEU A 175 9.22 7.79 -9.73
C LEU A 175 9.21 9.14 -9.01
N ASP A 176 8.70 9.24 -7.78
CA ASP A 176 8.55 10.49 -7.05
C ASP A 176 9.89 11.23 -6.90
N GLY A 177 9.94 12.47 -7.41
CA GLY A 177 11.14 13.32 -7.37
C GLY A 177 12.30 12.85 -8.25
N ALA A 178 12.09 11.85 -9.09
CA ALA A 178 13.13 11.32 -9.97
C ALA A 178 13.59 12.32 -11.03
N LYS A 179 14.91 12.35 -11.27
CA LYS A 179 15.57 13.12 -12.33
C LYS A 179 15.98 12.24 -13.51
N SER A 180 16.23 10.98 -13.24
CA SER A 180 16.51 9.96 -14.25
C SER A 180 15.96 8.62 -13.81
N VAL A 181 15.61 7.78 -14.78
CA VAL A 181 15.12 6.42 -14.54
C VAL A 181 15.89 5.46 -15.41
N THR A 182 16.44 4.42 -14.79
CA THR A 182 17.02 3.27 -15.46
C THR A 182 16.07 2.09 -15.34
N VAL A 183 15.74 1.48 -16.47
CA VAL A 183 14.91 0.28 -16.55
C VAL A 183 15.80 -0.89 -16.94
N THR A 184 15.80 -1.96 -16.14
CA THR A 184 16.60 -3.16 -16.39
C THR A 184 15.67 -4.32 -16.73
N THR A 185 15.86 -4.94 -17.89
CA THR A 185 15.13 -6.13 -18.33
C THR A 185 15.67 -7.40 -17.68
N SER A 186 14.92 -8.51 -17.78
CA SER A 186 15.25 -9.78 -17.13
C SER A 186 16.56 -10.41 -17.63
N ASP A 187 17.05 -10.02 -18.80
CA ASP A 187 18.36 -10.43 -19.34
C ASP A 187 19.51 -9.52 -18.88
N GLY A 188 19.22 -8.48 -18.07
CA GLY A 188 20.20 -7.54 -17.55
C GLY A 188 20.51 -6.35 -18.46
N THR A 189 19.77 -6.17 -19.56
CA THR A 189 19.94 -4.99 -20.43
C THR A 189 19.32 -3.76 -19.77
N GLU A 190 20.04 -2.64 -19.79
CA GLU A 190 19.61 -1.38 -19.16
C GLU A 190 19.19 -0.36 -20.24
N TYR A 191 18.12 0.36 -19.95
CA TYR A 191 17.56 1.40 -20.80
C TYR A 191 17.25 2.64 -19.97
N THR A 192 17.42 3.81 -20.57
CA THR A 192 16.92 5.06 -19.98
C THR A 192 15.42 5.15 -20.19
N GLY A 193 14.67 5.38 -19.11
CA GLY A 193 13.23 5.57 -19.15
C GLY A 193 12.84 7.05 -19.33
N ALA A 194 11.78 7.29 -20.12
CA ALA A 194 11.13 8.58 -20.26
C ALA A 194 9.67 8.47 -19.82
N LEU A 195 9.12 9.52 -19.19
CA LEU A 195 7.76 9.53 -18.66
C LEU A 195 6.75 9.82 -19.78
N VAL A 196 5.82 8.90 -20.04
CA VAL A 196 4.66 9.14 -20.91
C VAL A 196 3.59 9.92 -20.13
N GLY A 197 3.29 9.46 -18.91
CA GLY A 197 2.34 10.11 -18.03
C GLY A 197 2.28 9.42 -16.67
N ALA A 198 1.80 10.15 -15.67
CA ALA A 198 1.61 9.66 -14.32
C ALA A 198 0.33 10.21 -13.70
N ASP A 199 -0.27 9.41 -12.83
CA ASP A 199 -1.47 9.76 -12.09
C ASP A 199 -1.27 9.43 -10.61
N ALA A 200 -1.05 10.47 -9.81
CA ALA A 200 -0.79 10.34 -8.38
C ALA A 200 -2.01 9.81 -7.59
N VAL A 201 -3.22 10.06 -8.08
CA VAL A 201 -4.47 9.62 -7.43
C VAL A 201 -4.61 8.11 -7.43
N SER A 202 -4.27 7.47 -8.55
CA SER A 202 -4.32 6.00 -8.68
C SER A 202 -2.97 5.34 -8.46
N ASP A 203 -1.92 6.14 -8.26
CA ASP A 203 -0.54 5.69 -8.12
C ASP A 203 -0.06 4.83 -9.32
N ILE A 204 -0.41 5.25 -10.55
CA ILE A 204 -0.03 4.58 -11.80
C ILE A 204 0.78 5.52 -12.68
N ALA A 205 1.87 5.02 -13.23
CA ALA A 205 2.70 5.72 -14.22
C ALA A 205 2.99 4.83 -15.41
N VAL A 206 3.20 5.46 -16.57
CA VAL A 206 3.65 4.81 -17.81
C VAL A 206 4.98 5.41 -18.23
N LEU A 207 5.97 4.56 -18.43
CA LEU A 207 7.29 4.89 -18.97
C LEU A 207 7.40 4.40 -20.41
N LYS A 208 8.32 5.00 -21.15
CA LYS A 208 8.78 4.54 -22.48
C LYS A 208 10.29 4.37 -22.46
N ILE A 209 10.75 3.22 -22.96
CA ILE A 209 12.18 2.95 -23.23
C ILE A 209 12.39 2.72 -24.72
N ASP A 210 13.57 3.00 -25.22
CA ASP A 210 13.94 2.74 -26.61
C ASP A 210 14.42 1.28 -26.77
N ALA A 211 13.45 0.36 -26.80
CA ALA A 211 13.68 -1.07 -26.92
C ALA A 211 12.76 -1.67 -27.99
N GLN A 212 13.18 -2.80 -28.53
CA GLN A 212 12.40 -3.57 -29.51
C GLN A 212 12.44 -5.05 -29.17
N GLY A 213 11.35 -5.74 -29.45
CA GLY A 213 11.28 -7.19 -29.26
C GLY A 213 11.12 -7.63 -27.80
N LEU A 214 10.70 -6.73 -26.91
CA LEU A 214 10.33 -7.09 -25.55
C LEU A 214 9.13 -8.03 -25.56
N THR A 215 8.99 -8.82 -24.51
CA THR A 215 7.83 -9.70 -24.29
C THR A 215 6.75 -8.95 -23.50
N PRO A 216 5.62 -8.57 -24.09
CA PRO A 216 4.54 -7.93 -23.36
C PRO A 216 3.89 -8.89 -22.37
N ALA A 217 3.45 -8.37 -21.22
CA ALA A 217 2.62 -9.12 -20.27
C ALA A 217 1.21 -9.34 -20.84
N GLU A 218 0.60 -10.47 -20.47
CA GLU A 218 -0.82 -10.68 -20.65
C GLU A 218 -1.55 -10.14 -19.42
N PHE A 219 -2.56 -9.30 -19.61
CA PHE A 219 -3.37 -8.75 -18.51
C PHE A 219 -4.70 -9.46 -18.43
N GLY A 220 -4.98 -10.04 -17.26
CA GLY A 220 -6.25 -10.72 -16.95
C GLY A 220 -7.29 -9.74 -16.38
N ASP A 221 -8.56 -10.12 -16.46
CA ASP A 221 -9.65 -9.35 -15.87
C ASP A 221 -9.80 -9.65 -14.38
N SER A 222 -9.42 -8.68 -13.54
CA SER A 222 -9.50 -8.79 -12.08
C SER A 222 -10.93 -8.83 -11.53
N SER A 223 -11.95 -8.48 -12.32
CA SER A 223 -13.36 -8.52 -11.88
C SER A 223 -13.90 -9.95 -11.69
N SER A 224 -13.21 -10.94 -12.25
CA SER A 224 -13.56 -12.37 -12.11
C SER A 224 -12.92 -13.08 -10.93
N LEU A 225 -12.05 -12.41 -10.18
CA LEU A 225 -11.30 -12.97 -9.05
C LEU A 225 -12.21 -13.33 -7.88
N GLN A 226 -11.80 -14.35 -7.15
CA GLN A 226 -12.43 -14.79 -5.92
C GLN A 226 -11.41 -14.86 -4.78
N VAL A 227 -11.90 -14.67 -3.55
CA VAL A 227 -11.09 -14.90 -2.35
C VAL A 227 -10.69 -16.36 -2.30
N GLY A 228 -9.38 -16.62 -2.13
CA GLY A 228 -8.80 -17.97 -2.17
C GLY A 228 -8.10 -18.31 -3.49
N ASP A 229 -8.24 -17.50 -4.55
CA ASP A 229 -7.50 -17.71 -5.79
C ASP A 229 -6.00 -17.62 -5.55
N ASP A 230 -5.24 -18.62 -6.05
CA ASP A 230 -3.79 -18.63 -5.99
C ASP A 230 -3.18 -17.53 -6.87
N VAL A 231 -2.19 -16.82 -6.31
CA VAL A 231 -1.48 -15.73 -6.99
C VAL A 231 0.01 -15.77 -6.72
N VAL A 232 0.78 -15.17 -7.62
CA VAL A 232 2.20 -14.91 -7.44
C VAL A 232 2.51 -13.43 -7.70
N SER A 233 3.56 -12.93 -7.05
CA SER A 233 4.18 -11.65 -7.40
C SER A 233 5.63 -11.89 -7.81
N ILE A 234 6.09 -11.14 -8.82
CA ILE A 234 7.50 -11.14 -9.26
C ILE A 234 7.99 -9.70 -9.19
N GLY A 235 9.14 -9.48 -8.56
CA GLY A 235 9.68 -8.14 -8.41
C GLY A 235 11.14 -8.12 -7.97
N ASN A 236 11.59 -6.93 -7.55
CA ASN A 236 12.95 -6.64 -7.16
C ASN A 236 13.04 -6.19 -5.69
N PRO A 237 12.66 -7.02 -4.72
CA PRO A 237 12.70 -6.61 -3.32
C PRO A 237 14.12 -6.20 -2.94
N LEU A 238 14.24 -5.06 -2.23
CA LEU A 238 15.52 -4.49 -1.79
C LEU A 238 16.49 -4.16 -2.94
N GLY A 239 15.97 -3.94 -4.16
CA GLY A 239 16.75 -3.49 -5.31
C GLY A 239 17.53 -4.59 -6.03
N GLU A 240 18.68 -4.22 -6.61
CA GLU A 240 19.42 -5.05 -7.58
C GLU A 240 19.88 -6.42 -7.08
N GLN A 241 20.14 -6.57 -5.79
CA GLN A 241 20.68 -7.82 -5.22
C GLN A 241 19.67 -8.96 -5.17
N LEU A 242 18.37 -8.65 -5.11
CA LEU A 242 17.30 -9.64 -5.04
C LEU A 242 16.33 -9.55 -6.24
N ARG A 243 16.85 -9.13 -7.39
CA ARG A 243 16.07 -9.06 -8.63
C ARG A 243 15.37 -10.39 -8.93
N TRP A 244 14.19 -10.29 -9.52
CA TRP A 244 13.43 -11.43 -10.05
C TRP A 244 12.97 -12.41 -8.98
N THR A 245 12.80 -11.92 -7.75
CA THR A 245 12.23 -12.72 -6.66
C THR A 245 10.76 -12.97 -6.93
N MET A 246 10.34 -14.23 -6.84
CA MET A 246 8.93 -14.61 -6.88
C MET A 246 8.44 -14.95 -5.47
N THR A 247 7.29 -14.41 -5.11
CA THR A 247 6.52 -14.81 -3.92
C THR A 247 5.17 -15.33 -4.34
N ASN A 248 4.56 -16.22 -3.55
CA ASN A 248 3.22 -16.74 -3.83
C ASN A 248 2.30 -16.60 -2.61
N GLY A 249 1.02 -16.60 -2.87
CA GLY A 249 -0.03 -16.53 -1.88
C GLY A 249 -1.40 -16.70 -2.52
N ILE A 250 -2.42 -16.13 -1.89
CA ILE A 250 -3.80 -16.12 -2.38
C ILE A 250 -4.37 -14.70 -2.39
N ILE A 251 -5.45 -14.49 -3.10
CA ILE A 251 -6.32 -13.33 -2.90
C ILE A 251 -6.98 -13.49 -1.53
N SER A 252 -6.59 -12.64 -0.57
CA SER A 252 -7.11 -12.66 0.80
C SER A 252 -8.41 -11.89 0.94
N ALA A 253 -8.58 -10.82 0.14
CA ALA A 253 -9.83 -10.04 0.03
C ALA A 253 -9.86 -9.30 -1.31
N ILE A 254 -11.05 -8.94 -1.75
CA ILE A 254 -11.33 -8.08 -2.90
C ILE A 254 -12.08 -6.83 -2.42
N ASN A 255 -12.02 -5.76 -3.20
CA ASN A 255 -12.73 -4.50 -2.93
C ASN A 255 -12.41 -3.91 -1.54
N ARG A 256 -11.10 -3.86 -1.19
CA ARG A 256 -10.66 -3.18 0.03
C ARG A 256 -10.48 -1.69 -0.25
N ASP A 257 -11.39 -0.88 0.30
CA ASP A 257 -11.24 0.56 0.23
C ASP A 257 -10.20 1.01 1.27
N MET A 258 -9.12 1.60 0.76
CA MET A 258 -8.01 2.14 1.54
C MET A 258 -7.85 3.62 1.19
N VAL A 259 -7.53 4.43 2.19
CA VAL A 259 -7.19 5.84 1.96
C VAL A 259 -5.67 5.95 1.83
N TYR A 260 -5.23 6.49 0.70
CA TYR A 260 -3.84 6.75 0.40
C TYR A 260 -3.68 8.19 -0.11
N ASN A 261 -2.79 8.99 0.51
CA ASN A 261 -2.59 10.41 0.18
C ASN A 261 -3.91 11.20 0.05
N GLY A 262 -4.87 10.96 0.96
CA GLY A 262 -6.18 11.62 0.93
C GLY A 262 -7.15 11.10 -0.16
N HIS A 263 -6.75 10.11 -0.95
CA HIS A 263 -7.56 9.48 -1.99
C HIS A 263 -8.01 8.08 -1.58
N SER A 264 -9.28 7.75 -1.82
CA SER A 264 -9.79 6.40 -1.64
C SER A 264 -9.39 5.53 -2.84
N MET A 265 -8.78 4.38 -2.56
CA MET A 265 -8.39 3.39 -3.55
C MET A 265 -9.02 2.04 -3.22
N THR A 266 -9.64 1.40 -4.21
CA THR A 266 -10.17 0.05 -4.07
C THR A 266 -9.10 -0.96 -4.50
N LEU A 267 -8.64 -1.79 -3.58
CA LEU A 267 -7.49 -2.67 -3.73
C LEU A 267 -7.85 -4.15 -3.60
N LEU A 268 -7.04 -5.01 -4.21
CA LEU A 268 -6.94 -6.44 -3.91
C LEU A 268 -6.02 -6.60 -2.70
N GLN A 269 -6.39 -7.47 -1.76
CA GLN A 269 -5.53 -7.88 -0.66
C GLN A 269 -4.98 -9.29 -0.94
N THR A 270 -3.70 -9.50 -0.67
CA THR A 270 -3.01 -10.79 -0.80
C THR A 270 -2.12 -11.06 0.41
N ASN A 271 -1.85 -12.33 0.69
CA ASN A 271 -0.83 -12.74 1.64
C ASN A 271 0.51 -13.13 0.97
N ALA A 272 0.61 -13.03 -0.35
CA ALA A 272 1.91 -13.05 -1.02
C ALA A 272 2.80 -11.96 -0.43
N ALA A 273 4.06 -12.28 -0.12
CA ALA A 273 4.96 -11.31 0.49
C ALA A 273 5.24 -10.15 -0.48
N ILE A 274 4.75 -8.96 -0.15
CA ILE A 274 5.01 -7.70 -0.85
C ILE A 274 5.95 -6.88 0.03
N ASN A 275 7.11 -6.53 -0.51
CA ASN A 275 8.18 -5.79 0.16
C ASN A 275 8.61 -4.60 -0.71
N GLU A 276 9.39 -3.68 -0.13
CA GLU A 276 10.05 -2.61 -0.88
C GLU A 276 10.77 -3.18 -2.11
N GLY A 277 10.56 -2.54 -3.27
CA GLY A 277 11.05 -2.98 -4.57
C GLY A 277 10.08 -3.86 -5.37
N ASN A 278 9.04 -4.45 -4.76
CA ASN A 278 7.95 -5.10 -5.51
C ASN A 278 6.93 -4.08 -6.04
N SER A 279 6.87 -2.86 -5.50
CA SER A 279 5.98 -1.78 -5.95
C SER A 279 6.07 -1.57 -7.46
N GLY A 280 4.93 -1.49 -8.13
CA GLY A 280 4.83 -1.38 -9.59
C GLY A 280 4.93 -2.71 -10.33
N GLY A 281 5.24 -3.81 -9.63
CA GLY A 281 5.32 -5.15 -10.18
C GLY A 281 3.97 -5.84 -10.32
N PRO A 282 3.93 -7.00 -11.03
CA PRO A 282 2.71 -7.74 -11.26
C PRO A 282 2.28 -8.56 -10.06
N LEU A 283 0.97 -8.57 -9.79
CA LEU A 283 0.27 -9.67 -9.15
C LEU A 283 -0.33 -10.53 -10.27
N ILE A 284 -0.04 -11.84 -10.28
CA ILE A 284 -0.26 -12.74 -11.42
C ILE A 284 -1.12 -13.91 -10.99
N ASN A 285 -2.12 -14.30 -11.80
CA ASN A 285 -2.92 -15.49 -11.59
C ASN A 285 -2.21 -16.77 -12.10
N MET A 286 -2.81 -17.93 -11.82
CA MET A 286 -2.23 -19.21 -12.22
C MET A 286 -2.41 -19.55 -13.73
N TYR A 287 -2.87 -18.59 -14.54
CA TYR A 287 -2.83 -18.65 -16.00
C TYR A 287 -1.67 -17.84 -16.59
N GLY A 288 -0.86 -17.19 -15.72
CA GLY A 288 0.23 -16.31 -16.11
C GLY A 288 -0.24 -14.98 -16.65
N GLN A 289 -1.35 -14.45 -16.14
CA GLN A 289 -1.90 -13.16 -16.49
C GLN A 289 -1.76 -12.21 -15.30
N VAL A 290 -1.36 -10.98 -15.54
CA VAL A 290 -1.32 -9.89 -14.56
C VAL A 290 -2.76 -9.49 -14.23
N ILE A 291 -3.13 -9.58 -12.95
CA ILE A 291 -4.46 -9.25 -12.42
C ILE A 291 -4.44 -8.00 -11.53
N GLY A 292 -3.26 -7.49 -11.20
CA GLY A 292 -3.07 -6.26 -10.43
C GLY A 292 -1.64 -5.79 -10.46
N ILE A 293 -1.41 -4.54 -10.03
CA ILE A 293 -0.10 -3.94 -9.81
C ILE A 293 0.11 -3.83 -8.31
N THR A 294 1.18 -4.45 -7.79
CA THR A 294 1.51 -4.44 -6.37
C THR A 294 1.82 -3.02 -5.89
N ASN A 295 1.30 -2.68 -4.71
CA ASN A 295 1.46 -1.37 -4.10
C ASN A 295 1.87 -1.52 -2.63
N MET A 296 3.13 -1.24 -2.33
CA MET A 296 3.68 -1.35 -0.97
C MET A 296 3.25 -0.19 -0.07
N LYS A 297 3.02 1.01 -0.62
CA LYS A 297 2.69 2.21 0.14
C LYS A 297 1.31 2.17 0.83
N ALA A 298 0.45 1.21 0.45
CA ALA A 298 -0.84 1.01 1.10
C ALA A 298 -0.72 0.34 2.49
N LEU A 299 0.50 -0.03 2.93
CA LEU A 299 0.75 -0.65 4.23
C LEU A 299 1.37 0.35 5.20
N SER A 300 0.83 0.43 6.41
CA SER A 300 1.57 0.96 7.55
C SER A 300 2.64 -0.05 7.99
N THR A 301 3.82 0.43 8.32
CA THR A 301 4.98 -0.37 8.69
C THR A 301 4.67 -1.35 9.83
N GLY A 302 5.08 -2.61 9.68
CA GLY A 302 5.10 -3.60 10.76
C GLY A 302 4.03 -4.69 10.71
N VAL A 303 3.23 -4.81 9.66
CA VAL A 303 2.26 -5.90 9.50
C VAL A 303 2.75 -6.87 8.42
N GLU A 304 3.08 -8.11 8.82
CA GLU A 304 3.46 -9.17 7.89
C GLU A 304 2.22 -9.92 7.34
N GLY A 305 2.32 -10.40 6.10
CA GLY A 305 1.28 -11.22 5.47
C GLY A 305 0.04 -10.46 4.99
N ILE A 306 0.14 -9.14 4.89
CA ILE A 306 -0.89 -8.29 4.27
C ILE A 306 -0.21 -7.48 3.17
N GLY A 307 -0.50 -7.80 1.91
CA GLY A 307 -0.07 -7.07 0.73
C GLY A 307 -1.27 -6.52 -0.02
N PHE A 308 -1.06 -5.47 -0.81
CA PHE A 308 -2.10 -4.87 -1.64
C PHE A 308 -1.65 -4.75 -3.09
N ALA A 309 -2.64 -4.80 -3.98
CA ALA A 309 -2.44 -4.54 -5.40
C ALA A 309 -3.63 -3.77 -5.99
N ILE A 310 -3.35 -2.88 -6.93
CA ILE A 310 -4.35 -2.13 -7.67
C ILE A 310 -4.92 -3.07 -8.75
N PRO A 311 -6.26 -3.32 -8.80
CA PRO A 311 -6.86 -4.28 -9.74
C PRO A 311 -6.71 -3.83 -11.20
N THR A 312 -6.50 -4.76 -12.13
CA THR A 312 -6.41 -4.44 -13.58
C THR A 312 -7.67 -3.78 -14.14
N ALA A 313 -8.85 -4.09 -13.63
CA ALA A 313 -10.10 -3.43 -14.01
C ALA A 313 -10.06 -1.92 -13.71
N VAL A 314 -9.40 -1.51 -12.62
CA VAL A 314 -9.16 -0.10 -12.24
C VAL A 314 -8.03 0.51 -13.08
N ILE A 315 -6.94 -0.23 -13.30
CA ILE A 315 -5.74 0.26 -13.98
C ILE A 315 -6.00 0.53 -15.46
N ARG A 316 -6.75 -0.34 -16.15
CA ARG A 316 -6.93 -0.27 -17.61
C ARG A 316 -7.39 1.11 -18.13
N PRO A 317 -8.47 1.73 -17.62
CA PRO A 317 -8.89 3.04 -18.11
C PRO A 317 -7.83 4.12 -17.82
N ILE A 318 -7.10 4.00 -16.72
CA ILE A 318 -6.05 4.94 -16.32
C ILE A 318 -4.85 4.83 -17.27
N VAL A 319 -4.32 3.64 -17.48
CA VAL A 319 -3.21 3.39 -18.40
C VAL A 319 -3.56 3.85 -19.82
N ASN A 320 -4.79 3.57 -20.28
CA ASN A 320 -5.22 3.99 -21.61
C ASN A 320 -5.31 5.52 -21.73
N ALA A 321 -5.74 6.22 -20.67
CA ALA A 321 -5.73 7.69 -20.66
C ALA A 321 -4.30 8.25 -20.63
N LEU A 322 -3.39 7.65 -19.85
CA LEU A 322 -1.98 8.06 -19.83
C LEU A 322 -1.29 7.83 -21.17
N LEU A 323 -1.58 6.72 -21.85
CA LEU A 323 -1.05 6.43 -23.19
C LEU A 323 -1.58 7.42 -24.23
N ALA A 324 -2.87 7.77 -24.19
CA ALA A 324 -3.51 8.64 -25.17
C ALA A 324 -3.15 10.12 -24.95
N ASP A 325 -3.21 10.60 -23.72
CA ASP A 325 -3.20 12.03 -23.40
C ASP A 325 -2.07 12.43 -22.43
N GLY A 326 -1.28 11.47 -21.91
CA GLY A 326 -0.25 11.70 -20.89
C GLY A 326 -0.81 11.99 -19.49
N ARG A 327 -2.13 12.06 -19.35
CA ARG A 327 -2.82 12.39 -18.09
C ARG A 327 -4.20 11.74 -18.03
N VAL A 328 -4.72 11.58 -16.82
CA VAL A 328 -6.11 11.18 -16.58
C VAL A 328 -6.95 12.45 -16.42
N SER A 329 -7.81 12.74 -17.37
CA SER A 329 -8.68 13.93 -17.36
C SER A 329 -10.08 13.58 -16.85
N GLY A 330 -10.83 14.62 -16.45
CA GLY A 330 -12.23 14.50 -16.02
C GLY A 330 -12.42 14.03 -14.58
N ARG A 331 -11.37 13.91 -13.78
CA ARG A 331 -11.50 13.65 -12.35
C ARG A 331 -11.95 14.89 -11.61
N VAL A 332 -13.13 14.80 -11.01
CA VAL A 332 -13.70 15.92 -10.26
C VAL A 332 -12.99 16.09 -8.92
N SER A 333 -12.59 17.34 -8.63
CA SER A 333 -12.06 17.77 -7.35
C SER A 333 -12.88 18.94 -6.81
N ILE A 334 -13.06 18.96 -5.48
CA ILE A 334 -13.59 20.11 -4.76
C ILE A 334 -12.49 21.17 -4.58
N GLY A 335 -11.21 20.77 -4.68
CA GLY A 335 -10.06 21.64 -4.44
C GLY A 335 -9.73 21.81 -2.96
N ILE A 336 -10.03 20.79 -2.14
CA ILE A 336 -9.68 20.75 -0.71
C ILE A 336 -9.06 19.39 -0.37
N THR A 337 -8.08 19.40 0.54
CA THR A 337 -7.56 18.21 1.20
C THR A 337 -8.17 18.10 2.58
N VAL A 338 -8.71 16.94 2.92
CA VAL A 338 -9.40 16.72 4.19
C VAL A 338 -8.81 15.54 4.94
N GLY A 339 -8.84 15.63 6.28
CA GLY A 339 -8.41 14.58 7.18
C GLY A 339 -9.44 14.32 8.28
N VAL A 340 -9.36 13.13 8.87
CA VAL A 340 -10.17 12.75 10.03
C VAL A 340 -9.49 13.29 11.29
N ILE A 341 -10.25 14.00 12.13
CA ILE A 341 -9.79 14.41 13.44
C ILE A 341 -10.09 13.29 14.46
N SER A 342 -9.18 13.02 15.40
CA SER A 342 -9.45 12.04 16.44
C SER A 342 -10.56 12.52 17.38
N SER A 343 -11.37 11.60 17.91
CA SER A 343 -12.43 11.93 18.86
C SER A 343 -11.89 12.69 20.10
N ALA A 344 -10.70 12.30 20.57
CA ALA A 344 -10.04 13.00 21.68
C ALA A 344 -9.68 14.45 21.36
N ALA A 345 -9.25 14.74 20.13
CA ALA A 345 -8.97 16.10 19.68
C ALA A 345 -10.26 16.89 19.45
N SER A 346 -11.28 16.28 18.86
CA SER A 346 -12.61 16.88 18.69
C SER A 346 -13.22 17.29 20.05
N ASP A 347 -13.19 16.40 21.05
CA ASP A 347 -13.66 16.66 22.41
C ASP A 347 -12.84 17.76 23.10
N TYR A 348 -11.51 17.75 22.93
CA TYR A 348 -10.64 18.73 23.57
C TYR A 348 -10.82 20.15 23.03
N TYR A 349 -11.05 20.29 21.71
CA TYR A 349 -11.22 21.58 21.06
C TYR A 349 -12.69 21.99 20.86
N ASP A 350 -13.66 21.18 21.36
CA ASP A 350 -15.11 21.40 21.20
C ASP A 350 -15.51 21.59 19.72
N LEU A 351 -14.97 20.72 18.85
CA LEU A 351 -15.22 20.75 17.41
C LEU A 351 -16.38 19.83 17.05
N PRO A 352 -17.24 20.22 16.08
CA PRO A 352 -18.30 19.37 15.58
C PRO A 352 -17.74 18.15 14.83
N GLU A 353 -18.54 17.07 14.75
CA GLU A 353 -18.25 15.95 13.86
C GLU A 353 -18.10 16.42 12.42
N GLY A 354 -17.04 15.97 11.75
CA GLY A 354 -16.72 16.35 10.39
C GLY A 354 -15.28 16.04 10.03
N LEU A 355 -14.84 16.58 8.89
CA LEU A 355 -13.49 16.44 8.39
C LEU A 355 -12.75 17.77 8.53
N TYR A 356 -11.51 17.71 8.99
CA TYR A 356 -10.62 18.87 9.04
C TYR A 356 -10.08 19.16 7.64
N ILE A 357 -10.18 20.41 7.18
CA ILE A 357 -9.57 20.86 5.93
C ILE A 357 -8.11 21.23 6.20
N SER A 358 -7.18 20.38 5.76
CA SER A 358 -5.75 20.59 5.94
C SER A 358 -5.17 21.52 4.91
N ASP A 359 -5.70 21.50 3.67
CA ASP A 359 -5.21 22.32 2.57
C ASP A 359 -6.32 22.68 1.59
N VAL A 360 -6.13 23.79 0.88
CA VAL A 360 -7.01 24.29 -0.20
C VAL A 360 -6.16 24.56 -1.42
N ALA A 361 -6.43 23.82 -2.49
CA ALA A 361 -5.66 23.88 -3.73
C ALA A 361 -5.70 25.26 -4.39
N GLU A 362 -4.53 25.76 -4.76
CA GLU A 362 -4.38 27.05 -5.48
C GLU A 362 -5.11 27.00 -6.83
N GLY A 363 -5.81 28.06 -7.17
CA GLY A 363 -6.61 28.16 -8.39
C GLY A 363 -7.97 27.47 -8.33
N SER A 364 -8.28 26.71 -7.27
CA SER A 364 -9.57 26.06 -7.08
C SER A 364 -10.71 27.07 -6.89
N ASP A 365 -11.95 26.62 -7.10
CA ASP A 365 -13.11 27.44 -6.75
C ASP A 365 -13.31 27.51 -5.24
N ALA A 366 -12.90 26.47 -4.49
CA ALA A 366 -12.92 26.47 -3.03
C ALA A 366 -12.08 27.62 -2.45
N GLU A 367 -10.87 27.84 -2.97
CA GLU A 367 -10.02 28.99 -2.61
C GLU A 367 -10.71 30.32 -2.91
N LYS A 368 -11.27 30.46 -4.12
CA LYS A 368 -11.98 31.69 -4.56
C LYS A 368 -13.21 32.02 -3.71
N GLN A 369 -13.88 30.98 -3.20
CA GLN A 369 -15.03 31.12 -2.28
C GLN A 369 -14.60 31.34 -0.83
N GLY A 370 -13.30 31.37 -0.54
CA GLY A 370 -12.74 31.72 0.76
C GLY A 370 -12.75 30.58 1.77
N ILE A 371 -12.77 29.33 1.32
CA ILE A 371 -12.47 28.14 2.17
C ILE A 371 -10.99 28.20 2.52
N GLN A 372 -10.65 27.79 3.75
CA GLN A 372 -9.29 27.91 4.30
C GLN A 372 -8.87 26.63 5.01
N SER A 373 -7.56 26.39 5.06
CA SER A 373 -6.99 25.44 6.00
C SER A 373 -7.39 25.81 7.43
N GLY A 374 -7.78 24.82 8.22
CA GLY A 374 -8.35 25.00 9.57
C GLY A 374 -9.87 24.96 9.64
N ASP A 375 -10.56 25.00 8.51
CA ASP A 375 -12.02 24.80 8.47
C ASP A 375 -12.39 23.35 8.77
N MET A 376 -13.64 23.13 9.26
CA MET A 376 -14.23 21.79 9.34
C MET A 376 -15.30 21.66 8.24
N LEU A 377 -15.19 20.60 7.45
CA LEU A 377 -16.23 20.19 6.50
C LEU A 377 -17.22 19.27 7.19
N LEU A 378 -18.45 19.71 7.37
CA LEU A 378 -19.50 18.96 8.07
C LEU A 378 -20.41 18.17 7.11
N ALA A 379 -20.68 18.74 5.91
CA ALA A 379 -21.56 18.10 4.95
C ALA A 379 -21.20 18.54 3.51
N VAL A 380 -21.54 17.67 2.54
CA VAL A 380 -21.50 17.98 1.10
C VAL A 380 -22.89 17.68 0.52
N ASN A 381 -23.48 18.66 -0.15
CA ASN A 381 -24.87 18.58 -0.66
C ASN A 381 -25.90 18.14 0.41
N GLY A 382 -25.71 18.60 1.66
CA GLY A 382 -26.58 18.26 2.80
C GLY A 382 -26.39 16.84 3.35
N LYS A 383 -25.47 16.04 2.81
CA LYS A 383 -25.08 14.75 3.39
C LYS A 383 -23.91 14.98 4.34
N ALA A 384 -24.06 14.57 5.59
CA ALA A 384 -22.96 14.62 6.56
C ALA A 384 -21.76 13.79 6.09
N VAL A 385 -20.55 14.30 6.31
CA VAL A 385 -19.29 13.63 5.97
C VAL A 385 -18.43 13.54 7.22
N THR A 386 -18.01 12.32 7.55
CA THR A 386 -17.12 12.02 8.69
C THR A 386 -15.89 11.24 8.25
N THR A 387 -15.90 10.75 7.02
CA THR A 387 -14.79 10.02 6.40
C THR A 387 -14.48 10.59 5.01
N THR A 388 -13.26 10.40 4.54
CA THR A 388 -12.86 10.76 3.18
C THR A 388 -13.64 9.96 2.14
N TYR A 389 -14.10 8.75 2.48
CA TYR A 389 -14.99 7.95 1.66
C TYR A 389 -16.34 8.64 1.42
N ASP A 390 -16.94 9.28 2.45
CA ASP A 390 -18.19 10.01 2.32
C ASP A 390 -18.07 11.12 1.27
N VAL A 391 -16.95 11.84 1.27
CA VAL A 391 -16.65 12.89 0.28
C VAL A 391 -16.51 12.29 -1.13
N SER A 392 -15.82 11.16 -1.26
CA SER A 392 -15.68 10.46 -2.54
C SER A 392 -17.01 9.97 -3.06
N ALA A 393 -17.84 9.37 -2.21
CA ALA A 393 -19.17 8.88 -2.57
C ALA A 393 -20.14 9.98 -3.01
N VAL A 394 -19.97 11.21 -2.51
CA VAL A 394 -20.78 12.35 -3.00
C VAL A 394 -20.31 12.83 -4.37
N LYS A 395 -19.03 12.64 -4.72
CA LYS A 395 -18.49 13.01 -6.04
C LYS A 395 -18.87 12.02 -7.15
N ASP A 396 -19.27 10.80 -6.77
CA ASP A 396 -19.67 9.79 -7.75
C ASP A 396 -20.84 10.28 -8.63
N GLY A 397 -20.62 10.22 -9.94
CA GLY A 397 -21.59 10.68 -10.95
C GLY A 397 -21.61 12.18 -11.20
N LEU A 398 -20.80 12.98 -10.50
CA LEU A 398 -20.64 14.40 -10.80
C LEU A 398 -19.55 14.61 -11.88
N GLN A 399 -19.62 15.76 -12.55
CA GLN A 399 -18.69 16.13 -13.62
C GLN A 399 -17.97 17.42 -13.29
N VAL A 400 -16.81 17.64 -13.93
CA VAL A 400 -16.11 18.93 -13.90
C VAL A 400 -17.06 20.04 -14.35
N GLY A 401 -17.18 21.08 -13.53
CA GLY A 401 -18.12 22.18 -13.76
C GLY A 401 -19.41 22.09 -12.96
N ASP A 402 -19.78 20.93 -12.41
CA ASP A 402 -20.89 20.82 -11.48
C ASP A 402 -20.62 21.62 -10.20
N THR A 403 -21.68 22.01 -9.51
CA THR A 403 -21.58 22.77 -8.26
C THR A 403 -22.06 21.92 -7.08
N VAL A 404 -21.25 21.86 -6.03
CA VAL A 404 -21.62 21.26 -4.76
C VAL A 404 -21.77 22.34 -3.68
N THR A 405 -22.61 22.07 -2.69
CA THR A 405 -22.76 22.92 -1.50
C THR A 405 -21.99 22.24 -0.36
N LEU A 406 -20.99 22.96 0.18
CA LEU A 406 -20.21 22.52 1.34
C LEU A 406 -20.77 23.23 2.58
N THR A 407 -21.06 22.47 3.65
CA THR A 407 -21.39 23.03 4.96
C THR A 407 -20.10 23.08 5.77
N ILE A 408 -19.64 24.28 6.04
CA ILE A 408 -18.35 24.59 6.69
C ILE A 408 -18.61 25.11 8.11
N TYR A 409 -17.75 24.69 9.05
CA TYR A 409 -17.68 25.27 10.39
C TYR A 409 -16.33 25.97 10.56
N ARG A 410 -16.37 27.22 11.01
CA ARG A 410 -15.22 28.09 11.28
C ARG A 410 -15.56 29.01 12.43
N ASP A 411 -14.71 29.13 13.45
CA ASP A 411 -14.82 30.08 14.56
C ASP A 411 -16.21 30.07 15.25
N GLY A 412 -16.73 28.88 15.54
CA GLY A 412 -18.03 28.72 16.22
C GLY A 412 -19.26 28.94 15.34
N LYS A 413 -19.09 29.08 14.01
CA LYS A 413 -20.18 29.36 13.07
C LYS A 413 -20.22 28.34 11.96
N THR A 414 -21.44 27.90 11.63
CA THR A 414 -21.69 27.06 10.47
C THR A 414 -22.28 27.89 9.32
N PHE A 415 -21.79 27.70 8.11
CA PHE A 415 -22.26 28.37 6.91
C PHE A 415 -22.11 27.48 5.68
N ASP A 416 -22.93 27.73 4.66
CA ASP A 416 -22.88 26.99 3.40
C ASP A 416 -22.11 27.78 2.35
N VAL A 417 -21.26 27.07 1.60
CA VAL A 417 -20.46 27.59 0.50
C VAL A 417 -20.73 26.76 -0.77
N LYS A 418 -21.04 27.42 -1.87
CA LYS A 418 -21.16 26.76 -3.18
C LYS A 418 -19.82 26.75 -3.87
N VAL A 419 -19.36 25.57 -4.24
CA VAL A 419 -18.07 25.35 -4.89
C VAL A 419 -18.29 24.64 -6.21
N LYS A 420 -17.70 25.17 -7.28
CA LYS A 420 -17.68 24.56 -8.58
C LYS A 420 -16.56 23.53 -8.65
N LEU A 421 -16.89 22.30 -9.06
CA LEU A 421 -15.93 21.22 -9.22
C LEU A 421 -14.99 21.50 -10.41
N VAL A 422 -13.72 21.25 -10.20
CA VAL A 422 -12.64 21.41 -11.19
C VAL A 422 -12.02 20.08 -11.54
N ASP A 423 -11.25 20.00 -12.63
CA ASP A 423 -10.39 18.85 -12.88
C ASP A 423 -9.23 18.82 -11.88
N THR A 424 -8.94 17.68 -11.30
CA THR A 424 -7.81 17.51 -10.36
C THR A 424 -6.48 17.99 -10.97
N ASN A 425 -6.32 17.90 -12.29
CA ASN A 425 -5.10 18.32 -12.98
C ASN A 425 -5.00 19.85 -13.20
N ASP A 426 -6.08 20.61 -12.98
CA ASP A 426 -6.13 22.06 -13.22
C ASP A 426 -5.82 22.87 -11.94
N ILE A 427 -5.56 22.18 -10.83
CA ILE A 427 -5.29 22.75 -9.49
C ILE A 427 -4.01 22.16 -8.90
N SER A 428 -3.32 22.91 -8.05
CA SER A 428 -2.04 22.53 -7.43
C SER A 428 -2.07 22.68 -5.90
#